data_5c73d297dfd23da6622cfbc30a3134b5
#
_entry.id   5c73d297dfd23da6622cfbc30a3134b5
#
_cell.length_a   1.000
_cell.length_b   1.000
_cell.length_c   1.000
_cell.angle_alpha   90.00
_cell.angle_beta   90.00
_cell.angle_gamma   90.00
#
_symmetry.space_group_name_H-M   'P 1'
#
loop_
_entity.id
_entity.type
_entity.pdbx_description
1 polymer ?
#
loop_
_entity_poly.entity_id
_entity_poly.type
_entity_poly.pdbx_seq_one_letter_code
_entity_poly.pdbx_strand_id
1 'polypeptide(L)'
;PKYDEIKVLELIESEKINMMSLVPTILTQLEPKITHHTLRVILLGGEFIPMALIGACEKKSLPIYKTYGMTETFSQSVTFSVLDYPDKRESVGKPLPGMQVRIDNPDEDGVGEIHLTGPMVMTGYINKEPIDGDFNTDDIGYIDEDGFVYILNRRKDLIISGGENIYPKELEDLVYTLPSVKECAVVPVPDTKWGQVPALFVAFHDGKSMTTDDIIDFMANSLAKYKVPKYVKVLTALPRNGTGKILRNELKL
;
A
#
# COMPACT_ATOMS: atom_id res chain seq x y z
N PRO A 1 11.23 15.74 -17.28
CA PRO A 1 10.25 15.35 -18.30
C PRO A 1 8.92 15.06 -17.61
N LYS A 2 7.83 15.45 -18.25
CA LYS A 2 6.49 15.12 -17.75
C LYS A 2 6.15 13.67 -18.15
N TYR A 3 5.44 12.93 -17.31
CA TYR A 3 4.92 11.60 -17.64
C TYR A 3 4.02 11.68 -18.88
N ASP A 4 4.23 10.77 -19.80
CA ASP A 4 3.49 10.66 -21.07
C ASP A 4 3.13 9.18 -21.27
N GLU A 5 1.87 8.86 -21.04
CA GLU A 5 1.33 7.51 -21.09
C GLU A 5 1.48 6.88 -22.47
N ILE A 6 1.16 7.62 -23.53
CA ILE A 6 1.20 7.12 -24.90
C ILE A 6 2.63 6.72 -25.26
N LYS A 7 3.58 7.57 -24.94
CA LYS A 7 4.99 7.29 -25.19
C LYS A 7 5.53 6.09 -24.42
N VAL A 8 5.06 5.89 -23.18
CA VAL A 8 5.46 4.72 -22.38
C VAL A 8 4.92 3.44 -23.02
N LEU A 9 3.65 3.43 -23.44
CA LEU A 9 3.04 2.28 -24.13
C LEU A 9 3.77 1.96 -25.44
N GLU A 10 4.08 2.97 -26.27
CA GLU A 10 4.86 2.80 -27.50
C GLU A 10 6.24 2.18 -27.24
N LEU A 11 6.92 2.57 -26.16
CA LEU A 11 8.22 2.01 -25.78
C LEU A 11 8.12 0.56 -25.31
N ILE A 12 7.04 0.19 -24.62
CA ILE A 12 6.76 -1.18 -24.20
C ILE A 12 6.49 -2.05 -25.44
N GLU A 13 5.55 -1.65 -26.28
CA GLU A 13 5.12 -2.40 -27.46
C GLU A 13 6.24 -2.54 -28.51
N SER A 14 7.06 -1.51 -28.67
CA SER A 14 8.24 -1.56 -29.56
C SER A 14 9.45 -2.29 -28.99
N GLU A 15 9.31 -2.91 -27.81
CA GLU A 15 10.34 -3.67 -27.10
C GLU A 15 11.63 -2.87 -26.76
N LYS A 16 11.55 -1.54 -26.78
CA LYS A 16 12.69 -0.67 -26.49
C LYS A 16 13.02 -0.60 -25.00
N ILE A 17 12.05 -0.96 -24.15
CA ILE A 17 12.25 -1.07 -22.70
C ILE A 17 11.82 -2.45 -22.24
N ASN A 18 12.58 -3.03 -21.34
CA ASN A 18 12.29 -4.33 -20.72
C ASN A 18 12.28 -4.28 -19.18
N MET A 19 12.56 -3.13 -18.60
CA MET A 19 12.49 -2.86 -17.17
C MET A 19 11.93 -1.48 -16.91
N MET A 20 11.11 -1.35 -15.88
CA MET A 20 10.56 -0.07 -15.46
C MET A 20 10.32 -0.04 -13.95
N SER A 21 10.33 1.16 -13.38
CA SER A 21 9.94 1.42 -11.99
C SER A 21 8.72 2.33 -11.98
N LEU A 22 7.67 1.93 -11.30
CA LEU A 22 6.38 2.59 -11.30
C LEU A 22 5.79 2.67 -9.89
N VAL A 23 4.91 3.63 -9.71
CA VAL A 23 3.97 3.63 -8.60
C VAL A 23 2.64 2.97 -9.03
N PRO A 24 1.86 2.40 -8.10
CA PRO A 24 0.61 1.72 -8.41
C PRO A 24 -0.37 2.54 -9.25
N THR A 25 -0.48 3.83 -8.97
CA THR A 25 -1.35 4.75 -9.71
C THR A 25 -1.03 4.79 -11.22
N ILE A 26 0.25 4.78 -11.59
CA ILE A 26 0.66 4.76 -13.00
C ILE A 26 0.40 3.39 -13.62
N LEU A 27 0.73 2.30 -12.92
CA LEU A 27 0.50 0.96 -13.44
C LEU A 27 -0.99 0.67 -13.66
N THR A 28 -1.87 1.16 -12.79
CA THR A 28 -3.33 1.04 -12.96
C THR A 28 -3.82 1.67 -14.27
N GLN A 29 -3.18 2.74 -14.73
CA GLN A 29 -3.51 3.39 -16.02
C GLN A 29 -2.94 2.62 -17.22
N LEU A 30 -1.74 2.06 -17.08
CA LEU A 30 -1.03 1.35 -18.17
C LEU A 30 -1.53 -0.07 -18.34
N GLU A 31 -1.76 -0.82 -17.24
CA GLU A 31 -2.05 -2.25 -17.24
C GLU A 31 -3.17 -2.61 -18.23
N PRO A 32 -4.36 -1.97 -18.27
CA PRO A 32 -5.42 -2.34 -19.18
C PRO A 32 -5.03 -2.23 -20.66
N LYS A 33 -4.08 -1.37 -20.99
CA LYS A 33 -3.65 -1.01 -22.36
C LYS A 33 -2.44 -1.81 -22.83
N ILE A 34 -1.71 -2.47 -21.94
CA ILE A 34 -0.60 -3.35 -22.33
C ILE A 34 -1.18 -4.62 -22.95
N THR A 35 -0.97 -4.80 -24.24
CA THR A 35 -1.44 -5.96 -25.03
C THR A 35 -0.30 -6.91 -25.37
N HIS A 36 0.92 -6.40 -25.51
CA HIS A 36 2.14 -7.14 -25.77
C HIS A 36 3.31 -6.51 -25.01
N HIS A 37 4.22 -7.34 -24.51
CA HIS A 37 5.42 -6.86 -23.83
C HIS A 37 6.55 -7.90 -23.82
N THR A 38 7.78 -7.39 -23.73
CA THR A 38 9.00 -8.16 -23.41
C THR A 38 9.58 -7.72 -22.06
N LEU A 39 8.73 -7.17 -21.20
CA LEU A 39 9.13 -6.72 -19.86
C LEU A 39 9.64 -7.89 -19.04
N ARG A 40 10.73 -7.66 -18.34
CA ARG A 40 11.39 -8.61 -17.43
C ARG A 40 11.22 -8.20 -15.96
N VAL A 41 11.05 -6.89 -15.71
CA VAL A 41 10.88 -6.33 -14.36
C VAL A 41 9.97 -5.11 -14.42
N ILE A 42 8.95 -5.12 -13.60
CA ILE A 42 8.18 -3.93 -13.21
C ILE A 42 8.37 -3.77 -11.71
N LEU A 43 9.28 -2.88 -11.31
CA LEU A 43 9.49 -2.56 -9.90
C LEU A 43 8.34 -1.68 -9.41
N LEU A 44 7.55 -2.18 -8.48
CA LEU A 44 6.30 -1.56 -8.02
C LEU A 44 6.34 -1.29 -6.51
N GLY A 45 6.21 -0.05 -6.13
CA GLY A 45 6.24 0.35 -4.72
C GLY A 45 5.97 1.85 -4.52
N GLY A 46 6.31 2.33 -3.32
CA GLY A 46 6.13 3.75 -2.94
C GLY A 46 4.75 4.08 -2.41
N GLU A 47 3.74 3.27 -2.70
CA GLU A 47 2.36 3.40 -2.24
C GLU A 47 1.75 2.02 -1.93
N PHE A 48 0.55 2.04 -1.34
CA PHE A 48 -0.30 0.86 -1.25
C PHE A 48 -0.59 0.28 -2.65
N ILE A 49 -0.44 -1.04 -2.79
CA ILE A 49 -0.68 -1.77 -4.04
C ILE A 49 -1.99 -2.56 -3.90
N PRO A 50 -3.09 -2.18 -4.59
CA PRO A 50 -4.34 -2.92 -4.54
C PRO A 50 -4.17 -4.35 -5.05
N MET A 51 -4.74 -5.34 -4.36
CA MET A 51 -4.68 -6.74 -4.77
C MET A 51 -5.36 -6.98 -6.12
N ALA A 52 -6.39 -6.21 -6.45
CA ALA A 52 -7.03 -6.23 -7.77
C ALA A 52 -6.05 -5.91 -8.90
N LEU A 53 -5.13 -4.94 -8.69
CA LEU A 53 -4.09 -4.60 -9.66
C LEU A 53 -3.09 -5.75 -9.82
N ILE A 54 -2.66 -6.37 -8.72
CA ILE A 54 -1.78 -7.55 -8.77
C ILE A 54 -2.44 -8.67 -9.58
N GLY A 55 -3.71 -9.00 -9.27
CA GLY A 55 -4.46 -10.03 -10.01
C GLY A 55 -4.66 -9.71 -11.50
N ALA A 56 -4.80 -8.44 -11.87
CA ALA A 56 -4.86 -8.03 -13.28
C ALA A 56 -3.50 -8.23 -13.99
N CYS A 57 -2.41 -7.86 -13.31
CA CYS A 57 -1.05 -8.05 -13.81
C CYS A 57 -0.69 -9.53 -13.98
N GLU A 58 -1.06 -10.40 -13.02
CA GLU A 58 -0.83 -11.84 -13.09
C GLU A 58 -1.52 -12.47 -14.34
N LYS A 59 -2.76 -12.08 -14.64
CA LYS A 59 -3.51 -12.55 -15.82
C LYS A 59 -2.79 -12.24 -17.14
N LYS A 60 -1.97 -11.19 -17.16
CA LYS A 60 -1.17 -10.78 -18.32
C LYS A 60 0.30 -11.21 -18.23
N SER A 61 0.65 -11.98 -17.19
CA SER A 61 2.04 -12.38 -16.89
C SER A 61 3.00 -11.20 -16.80
N LEU A 62 2.53 -10.05 -16.33
CA LEU A 62 3.37 -8.89 -16.10
C LEU A 62 4.33 -9.17 -14.93
N PRO A 63 5.65 -9.00 -15.10
CA PRO A 63 6.65 -9.40 -14.12
C PRO A 63 6.77 -8.36 -12.98
N ILE A 64 5.79 -8.38 -12.08
CA ILE A 64 5.75 -7.46 -10.94
C ILE A 64 6.75 -7.88 -9.88
N TYR A 65 7.64 -6.97 -9.53
CA TYR A 65 8.49 -7.02 -8.35
C TYR A 65 7.96 -6.01 -7.34
N LYS A 66 7.31 -6.50 -6.30
CA LYS A 66 6.89 -5.62 -5.20
C LYS A 66 8.11 -5.21 -4.41
N THR A 67 8.11 -3.95 -3.95
CA THR A 67 9.22 -3.43 -3.15
C THR A 67 8.70 -2.56 -2.01
N TYR A 68 9.38 -2.68 -0.87
CA TYR A 68 9.21 -1.84 0.29
C TYR A 68 10.52 -1.17 0.64
N GLY A 69 10.42 0.10 0.98
CA GLY A 69 11.52 0.95 1.38
C GLY A 69 11.08 2.41 1.41
N MET A 70 12.01 3.27 1.75
CA MET A 70 11.76 4.69 1.96
C MET A 70 13.03 5.50 1.71
N THR A 71 12.94 6.81 1.79
CA THR A 71 14.09 7.71 1.64
C THR A 71 15.21 7.37 2.62
N GLU A 72 14.83 7.02 3.83
CA GLU A 72 15.72 6.67 4.95
C GLU A 72 16.49 5.36 4.73
N THR A 73 16.07 4.56 3.76
CA THR A 73 16.73 3.28 3.40
C THR A 73 17.19 3.25 1.94
N PHE A 74 17.49 4.40 1.36
CA PHE A 74 18.03 4.54 0.00
C PHE A 74 17.19 3.82 -1.07
N SER A 75 15.87 3.95 -1.03
CA SER A 75 14.85 3.41 -1.93
C SER A 75 14.24 2.09 -1.44
N GLN A 76 14.78 0.93 -1.82
CA GLN A 76 14.20 -0.36 -1.49
C GLN A 76 15.07 -1.16 -0.51
N SER A 77 14.43 -1.80 0.46
CA SER A 77 15.09 -2.66 1.45
C SER A 77 14.60 -4.10 1.39
N VAL A 78 13.39 -4.28 0.89
CA VAL A 78 12.67 -5.55 0.81
C VAL A 78 12.04 -5.66 -0.58
N THR A 79 12.13 -6.83 -1.20
CA THR A 79 11.54 -7.06 -2.53
C THR A 79 11.29 -8.54 -2.81
N PHE A 80 10.41 -8.83 -3.76
CA PHE A 80 10.23 -10.16 -4.33
C PHE A 80 9.49 -10.11 -5.68
N SER A 81 9.59 -11.17 -6.46
CA SER A 81 8.81 -11.41 -7.68
C SER A 81 7.47 -12.04 -7.33
N VAL A 82 6.37 -11.40 -7.71
CA VAL A 82 5.01 -11.93 -7.48
C VAL A 82 4.77 -13.21 -8.29
N LEU A 83 5.33 -13.30 -9.50
CA LEU A 83 5.17 -14.50 -10.35
C LEU A 83 5.89 -15.72 -9.77
N ASP A 84 7.03 -15.52 -9.08
CA ASP A 84 7.79 -16.63 -8.48
C ASP A 84 7.15 -17.11 -7.16
N TYR A 85 6.41 -16.24 -6.47
CA TYR A 85 5.77 -16.50 -5.18
C TYR A 85 4.31 -16.02 -5.17
N PRO A 86 3.41 -16.63 -5.97
CA PRO A 86 2.03 -16.16 -6.09
C PRO A 86 1.22 -16.26 -4.79
N ASP A 87 1.59 -17.18 -3.89
CA ASP A 87 0.94 -17.34 -2.59
C ASP A 87 1.35 -16.25 -1.58
N LYS A 88 2.42 -15.49 -1.87
CA LYS A 88 2.94 -14.40 -1.02
C LYS A 88 2.56 -13.01 -1.53
N ARG A 89 1.59 -12.90 -2.42
CA ARG A 89 1.23 -11.64 -3.10
C ARG A 89 0.87 -10.47 -2.16
N GLU A 90 0.46 -10.76 -0.94
CA GLU A 90 0.17 -9.73 0.08
C GLU A 90 1.42 -9.21 0.76
N SER A 91 2.49 -9.99 0.77
CA SER A 91 3.80 -9.59 1.29
C SER A 91 4.42 -8.43 0.49
N VAL A 92 5.37 -7.75 1.08
CA VAL A 92 6.27 -6.82 0.39
C VAL A 92 7.62 -7.46 0.01
N GLY A 93 7.83 -8.73 0.40
CA GLY A 93 8.98 -9.55 0.02
C GLY A 93 9.92 -9.92 1.15
N LYS A 94 11.15 -10.24 0.78
CA LYS A 94 12.24 -10.57 1.69
C LYS A 94 13.29 -9.46 1.71
N PRO A 95 14.06 -9.34 2.80
CA PRO A 95 15.17 -8.39 2.86
C PRO A 95 16.16 -8.59 1.72
N LEU A 96 16.61 -7.48 1.13
CA LEU A 96 17.71 -7.49 0.16
C LEU A 96 19.03 -7.96 0.83
N PRO A 97 19.99 -8.49 0.07
CA PRO A 97 21.29 -8.90 0.60
C PRO A 97 21.94 -7.79 1.43
N GLY A 98 22.31 -8.11 2.66
CA GLY A 98 22.88 -7.19 3.63
C GLY A 98 21.88 -6.40 4.47
N MET A 99 20.59 -6.43 4.12
CA MET A 99 19.52 -5.85 4.95
C MET A 99 18.96 -6.91 5.90
N GLN A 100 18.52 -6.46 7.06
CA GLN A 100 17.78 -7.25 8.04
C GLN A 100 16.49 -6.53 8.41
N VAL A 101 15.46 -7.31 8.65
CA VAL A 101 14.16 -6.82 9.16
C VAL A 101 13.92 -7.49 10.51
N ARG A 102 13.55 -6.70 11.50
CA ARG A 102 13.19 -7.16 12.84
C ARG A 102 11.82 -6.60 13.20
N ILE A 103 11.03 -7.41 13.90
CA ILE A 103 9.79 -6.94 14.52
C ILE A 103 10.10 -6.62 15.98
N ASP A 104 9.82 -5.39 16.37
CA ASP A 104 10.02 -4.92 17.75
C ASP A 104 8.69 -4.94 18.50
N ASN A 105 8.75 -5.30 19.80
CA ASN A 105 7.58 -5.44 20.67
C ASN A 105 6.41 -6.21 20.03
N PRO A 106 6.63 -7.45 19.51
CA PRO A 106 5.57 -8.21 18.86
C PRO A 106 4.49 -8.60 19.89
N ASP A 107 3.23 -8.56 19.44
CA ASP A 107 2.09 -9.13 20.16
C ASP A 107 2.04 -10.67 20.05
N GLU A 108 0.93 -11.29 20.53
CA GLU A 108 0.74 -12.74 20.49
C GLU A 108 0.70 -13.30 19.06
N ASP A 109 0.34 -12.50 18.08
CA ASP A 109 0.29 -12.85 16.65
C ASP A 109 1.60 -12.52 15.91
N GLY A 110 2.62 -12.05 16.62
CA GLY A 110 3.92 -11.68 16.05
C GLY A 110 3.92 -10.31 15.35
N VAL A 111 2.86 -9.52 15.52
CA VAL A 111 2.70 -8.19 14.90
C VAL A 111 3.34 -7.13 15.80
N GLY A 112 4.22 -6.31 15.23
CA GLY A 112 4.90 -5.25 15.96
C GLY A 112 5.50 -4.18 15.04
N GLU A 113 6.37 -3.35 15.60
CA GLU A 113 7.04 -2.29 14.86
C GLU A 113 8.15 -2.86 13.98
N ILE A 114 8.19 -2.44 12.72
CA ILE A 114 9.19 -2.90 11.77
C ILE A 114 10.46 -2.05 11.90
N HIS A 115 11.55 -2.72 12.19
CA HIS A 115 12.88 -2.15 12.24
C HIS A 115 13.75 -2.67 11.10
N LEU A 116 14.56 -1.80 10.51
CA LEU A 116 15.49 -2.12 9.44
C LEU A 116 16.93 -1.86 9.89
N THR A 117 17.80 -2.82 9.57
CA THR A 117 19.25 -2.71 9.81
C THR A 117 19.99 -3.09 8.55
N GLY A 118 21.08 -2.41 8.24
CA GLY A 118 21.93 -2.75 7.11
C GLY A 118 22.52 -1.53 6.39
N PRO A 119 23.33 -1.75 5.36
CA PRO A 119 24.11 -0.69 4.70
C PRO A 119 23.27 0.34 3.94
N MET A 120 21.97 0.06 3.71
CA MET A 120 21.07 1.01 3.05
C MET A 120 20.39 1.97 4.03
N VAL A 121 20.48 1.72 5.33
CA VAL A 121 19.93 2.63 6.35
C VAL A 121 20.79 3.89 6.40
N MET A 122 20.12 5.05 6.33
CA MET A 122 20.80 6.35 6.43
C MET A 122 21.48 6.52 7.79
N THR A 123 22.49 7.37 7.86
CA THR A 123 23.21 7.68 9.11
C THR A 123 22.44 8.62 10.03
N GLY A 124 21.35 9.24 9.56
CA GLY A 124 20.49 10.12 10.35
C GLY A 124 19.96 11.33 9.57
N TYR A 125 19.11 12.09 10.21
CA TYR A 125 18.60 13.35 9.66
C TYR A 125 19.56 14.50 9.98
N ILE A 126 19.61 15.51 9.11
CA ILE A 126 20.39 16.74 9.33
C ILE A 126 19.92 17.39 10.65
N ASN A 127 20.87 17.77 11.49
CA ASN A 127 20.63 18.38 12.81
C ASN A 127 19.86 17.50 13.82
N LYS A 128 19.91 16.19 13.68
CA LYS A 128 19.43 15.22 14.67
C LYS A 128 20.55 14.25 15.06
N GLU A 129 20.34 13.52 16.15
CA GLU A 129 21.27 12.46 16.56
C GLU A 129 21.37 11.40 15.44
N PRO A 130 22.57 10.86 15.24
CA PRO A 130 22.77 9.77 14.29
C PRO A 130 21.92 8.53 14.61
N ILE A 131 21.52 7.80 13.59
CA ILE A 131 20.90 6.48 13.73
C ILE A 131 22.02 5.45 13.90
N ASP A 132 21.99 4.72 15.00
CA ASP A 132 22.98 3.66 15.29
C ASP A 132 22.57 2.32 14.64
N GLY A 133 22.37 2.37 13.32
CA GLY A 133 22.18 1.18 12.49
C GLY A 133 20.80 0.50 12.60
N ASP A 134 20.01 0.74 13.64
CA ASP A 134 18.66 0.20 13.83
C ASP A 134 17.63 1.29 13.61
N PHE A 135 16.92 1.22 12.50
CA PHE A 135 15.98 2.24 12.07
C PHE A 135 14.53 1.77 12.26
N ASN A 136 13.79 2.44 13.14
CA ASN A 136 12.35 2.26 13.26
C ASN A 136 11.64 2.94 12.08
N THR A 137 10.90 2.17 11.31
CA THR A 137 10.21 2.65 10.10
C THR A 137 8.90 3.36 10.39
N ASP A 138 8.39 3.32 11.62
CA ASP A 138 7.01 3.67 12.00
C ASP A 138 5.94 2.84 11.26
N ASP A 139 6.31 1.75 10.60
CA ASP A 139 5.38 0.81 10.00
C ASP A 139 5.16 -0.38 10.97
N ILE A 140 3.95 -0.93 10.97
CA ILE A 140 3.55 -2.09 11.76
C ILE A 140 3.36 -3.27 10.81
N GLY A 141 3.84 -4.44 11.21
CA GLY A 141 3.72 -5.65 10.42
C GLY A 141 4.29 -6.87 11.11
N TYR A 142 4.48 -7.92 10.35
CA TYR A 142 5.04 -9.20 10.82
C TYR A 142 5.91 -9.85 9.75
N ILE A 143 6.63 -10.89 10.14
CA ILE A 143 7.43 -11.74 9.25
C ILE A 143 6.87 -13.16 9.37
N ASP A 144 6.58 -13.81 8.23
CA ASP A 144 6.12 -15.19 8.24
C ASP A 144 7.27 -16.21 8.39
N GLU A 145 6.91 -17.48 8.50
CA GLU A 145 7.86 -18.59 8.68
C GLU A 145 8.87 -18.73 7.53
N ASP A 146 8.50 -18.27 6.33
CA ASP A 146 9.35 -18.26 5.14
C ASP A 146 10.23 -17.01 5.05
N GLY A 147 10.10 -16.07 5.99
CA GLY A 147 10.86 -14.82 6.05
C GLY A 147 10.32 -13.70 5.15
N PHE A 148 9.07 -13.80 4.70
CA PHE A 148 8.41 -12.72 3.99
C PHE A 148 7.85 -11.68 4.96
N VAL A 149 8.02 -10.41 4.62
CA VAL A 149 7.60 -9.26 5.41
C VAL A 149 6.21 -8.79 4.95
N TYR A 150 5.32 -8.58 5.91
CA TYR A 150 3.96 -8.07 5.68
C TYR A 150 3.79 -6.73 6.39
N ILE A 151 3.40 -5.71 5.63
CA ILE A 151 3.08 -4.39 6.17
C ILE A 151 1.58 -4.29 6.39
N LEU A 152 1.16 -4.13 7.62
CA LEU A 152 -0.25 -3.98 7.98
C LEU A 152 -0.69 -2.53 7.95
N ASN A 153 0.13 -1.63 8.50
CA ASN A 153 -0.20 -0.20 8.58
C ASN A 153 1.01 0.66 8.95
N ARG A 154 0.84 1.99 8.88
CA ARG A 154 1.71 2.93 9.58
C ARG A 154 1.21 3.16 10.99
N ARG A 155 2.12 3.23 11.97
CA ARG A 155 1.78 3.44 13.38
C ARG A 155 0.87 4.66 13.60
N LYS A 156 1.15 5.77 12.91
CA LYS A 156 0.35 7.00 12.98
C LYS A 156 -1.04 6.90 12.35
N ASP A 157 -1.25 5.94 11.46
CA ASP A 157 -2.51 5.72 10.76
C ASP A 157 -3.34 4.62 11.44
N LEU A 158 -2.77 3.90 12.44
CA LEU A 158 -3.47 2.91 13.25
C LEU A 158 -4.63 3.57 13.99
N ILE A 159 -5.82 2.98 13.86
CA ILE A 159 -7.02 3.45 14.54
C ILE A 159 -7.21 2.61 15.79
N ILE A 160 -7.22 3.26 16.96
CA ILE A 160 -7.48 2.58 18.23
C ILE A 160 -8.90 2.90 18.65
N SER A 161 -9.80 1.93 18.50
CA SER A 161 -11.23 2.09 18.78
C SER A 161 -11.63 1.22 19.97
N GLY A 162 -11.89 1.85 21.10
CA GLY A 162 -12.29 1.15 22.32
C GLY A 162 -11.26 0.13 22.85
N GLY A 163 -9.98 0.33 22.55
CA GLY A 163 -8.89 -0.59 22.89
C GLY A 163 -8.52 -1.59 21.81
N GLU A 164 -9.32 -1.69 20.76
CA GLU A 164 -9.08 -2.58 19.63
C GLU A 164 -8.30 -1.87 18.49
N ASN A 165 -7.34 -2.57 17.92
CA ASN A 165 -6.58 -2.08 16.78
C ASN A 165 -7.36 -2.30 15.48
N ILE A 166 -7.54 -1.24 14.69
CA ILE A 166 -8.12 -1.29 13.35
C ILE A 166 -7.06 -0.82 12.37
N TYR A 167 -6.73 -1.67 11.42
CA TYR A 167 -5.76 -1.38 10.37
C TYR A 167 -6.48 -0.83 9.14
N PRO A 168 -6.30 0.46 8.77
CA PRO A 168 -6.93 1.05 7.59
C PRO A 168 -6.78 0.24 6.32
N LYS A 169 -5.61 -0.39 6.13
CA LYS A 169 -5.33 -1.22 4.96
C LYS A 169 -6.32 -2.37 4.79
N GLU A 170 -6.68 -3.08 5.87
CA GLU A 170 -7.66 -4.17 5.84
C GLU A 170 -9.02 -3.69 5.29
N LEU A 171 -9.44 -2.50 5.74
CA LEU A 171 -10.70 -1.92 5.30
C LEU A 171 -10.62 -1.44 3.84
N GLU A 172 -9.52 -0.82 3.47
CA GLU A 172 -9.27 -0.34 2.12
C GLU A 172 -9.19 -1.48 1.11
N ASP A 173 -8.49 -2.58 1.45
CA ASP A 173 -8.41 -3.79 0.62
C ASP A 173 -9.81 -4.35 0.32
N LEU A 174 -10.67 -4.41 1.33
CA LEU A 174 -12.06 -4.86 1.17
C LEU A 174 -12.84 -3.93 0.23
N VAL A 175 -12.73 -2.61 0.43
CA VAL A 175 -13.44 -1.62 -0.40
C VAL A 175 -12.97 -1.64 -1.85
N TYR A 176 -11.67 -1.89 -2.10
CA TYR A 176 -11.13 -2.02 -3.45
C TYR A 176 -11.63 -3.26 -4.21
N THR A 177 -12.30 -4.22 -3.55
CA THR A 177 -12.96 -5.34 -4.25
C THR A 177 -14.24 -4.90 -4.96
N LEU A 178 -14.79 -3.72 -4.63
CA LEU A 178 -15.99 -3.16 -5.25
C LEU A 178 -15.65 -2.58 -6.64
N PRO A 179 -16.21 -3.10 -7.76
CA PRO A 179 -15.87 -2.67 -9.12
C PRO A 179 -16.20 -1.21 -9.46
N SER A 180 -16.99 -0.56 -8.63
CA SER A 180 -17.34 0.86 -8.76
C SER A 180 -16.29 1.78 -8.17
N VAL A 181 -15.46 1.28 -7.24
CA VAL A 181 -14.49 2.08 -6.49
C VAL A 181 -13.22 2.27 -7.33
N LYS A 182 -12.87 3.55 -7.51
CA LYS A 182 -11.63 3.98 -8.17
C LYS A 182 -10.49 4.13 -7.17
N GLU A 183 -10.77 4.77 -6.05
CA GLU A 183 -9.81 5.00 -4.98
C GLU A 183 -10.53 5.16 -3.63
N CYS A 184 -9.88 4.74 -2.56
CA CYS A 184 -10.39 4.94 -1.21
C CYS A 184 -9.25 5.16 -0.21
N ALA A 185 -9.60 5.71 0.94
CA ALA A 185 -8.71 5.83 2.10
C ALA A 185 -9.53 5.81 3.39
N VAL A 186 -9.02 5.13 4.39
CA VAL A 186 -9.59 5.10 5.75
C VAL A 186 -8.69 5.90 6.69
N VAL A 187 -9.29 6.79 7.46
CA VAL A 187 -8.56 7.61 8.44
C VAL A 187 -9.23 7.56 9.82
N PRO A 188 -8.46 7.72 10.91
CA PRO A 188 -9.02 7.87 12.23
C PRO A 188 -9.77 9.19 12.36
N VAL A 189 -10.96 9.15 12.94
CA VAL A 189 -11.67 10.34 13.38
C VAL A 189 -12.00 10.23 14.86
N PRO A 190 -11.98 11.35 15.62
CA PRO A 190 -12.31 11.34 17.03
C PRO A 190 -13.74 10.85 17.29
N ASP A 191 -13.92 10.05 18.33
CA ASP A 191 -15.21 9.58 18.81
C ASP A 191 -15.28 9.67 20.34
N THR A 192 -16.37 10.22 20.86
CA THR A 192 -16.52 10.45 22.30
C THR A 192 -16.63 9.16 23.14
N LYS A 193 -17.11 8.08 22.52
CA LYS A 193 -17.29 6.78 23.20
C LYS A 193 -16.09 5.86 23.03
N TRP A 194 -15.50 5.84 21.84
CA TRP A 194 -14.51 4.87 21.45
C TRP A 194 -13.08 5.43 21.32
N GLY A 195 -12.91 6.75 21.59
CA GLY A 195 -11.67 7.47 21.37
C GLY A 195 -11.46 7.82 19.90
N GLN A 196 -11.36 6.79 19.05
CA GLN A 196 -11.31 6.92 17.60
C GLN A 196 -12.25 5.90 16.93
N VAL A 197 -12.71 6.23 15.73
CA VAL A 197 -13.43 5.31 14.84
C VAL A 197 -12.96 5.50 13.40
N PRO A 198 -13.06 4.47 12.54
CA PRO A 198 -12.70 4.62 11.14
C PRO A 198 -13.71 5.49 10.38
N ALA A 199 -13.19 6.34 9.50
CA ALA A 199 -13.94 7.07 8.48
C ALA A 199 -13.39 6.72 7.10
N LEU A 200 -14.28 6.26 6.21
CA LEU A 200 -13.96 5.90 4.83
C LEU A 200 -14.21 7.10 3.91
N PHE A 201 -13.20 7.41 3.10
CA PHE A 201 -13.32 8.34 1.97
C PHE A 201 -13.19 7.53 0.68
N VAL A 202 -14.10 7.73 -0.26
CA VAL A 202 -14.18 6.93 -1.48
C VAL A 202 -14.44 7.81 -2.70
N ALA A 203 -13.78 7.50 -3.82
CA ALA A 203 -14.12 8.05 -5.13
C ALA A 203 -14.39 6.90 -6.11
N PHE A 204 -15.37 7.11 -6.99
CA PHE A 204 -15.82 6.11 -7.95
C PHE A 204 -15.24 6.34 -9.34
N HIS A 205 -15.22 5.29 -10.14
CA HIS A 205 -14.98 5.40 -11.57
C HIS A 205 -16.08 6.23 -12.25
N ASP A 206 -15.75 6.87 -13.38
CA ASP A 206 -16.68 7.71 -14.13
C ASP A 206 -17.96 6.92 -14.48
N GLY A 207 -19.11 7.54 -14.19
CA GLY A 207 -20.43 6.93 -14.40
C GLY A 207 -20.81 5.81 -13.43
N LYS A 208 -19.98 5.55 -12.40
CA LYS A 208 -20.28 4.59 -11.33
C LYS A 208 -20.61 5.32 -10.02
N SER A 209 -21.43 4.71 -9.21
CA SER A 209 -21.75 5.19 -7.86
C SER A 209 -22.27 4.05 -7.00
N MET A 210 -22.20 4.24 -5.69
CA MET A 210 -22.89 3.45 -4.66
C MET A 210 -23.39 4.39 -3.59
N THR A 211 -24.43 4.00 -2.87
CA THR A 211 -24.84 4.75 -1.68
C THR A 211 -23.89 4.47 -0.51
N THR A 212 -23.83 5.39 0.44
CA THR A 212 -23.03 5.19 1.66
C THR A 212 -23.51 3.99 2.45
N ASP A 213 -24.82 3.75 2.47
CA ASP A 213 -25.43 2.62 3.19
C ASP A 213 -25.05 1.28 2.53
N ASP A 214 -25.09 1.19 1.18
CA ASP A 214 -24.65 -0.02 0.47
C ASP A 214 -23.18 -0.38 0.77
N ILE A 215 -22.31 0.64 0.89
CA ILE A 215 -20.90 0.42 1.24
C ILE A 215 -20.78 -0.06 2.69
N ILE A 216 -21.50 0.56 3.62
CA ILE A 216 -21.50 0.15 5.03
C ILE A 216 -22.02 -1.28 5.17
N ASP A 217 -23.13 -1.61 4.53
CA ASP A 217 -23.72 -2.94 4.56
C ASP A 217 -22.77 -3.99 3.96
N PHE A 218 -22.11 -3.68 2.84
CA PHE A 218 -21.09 -4.53 2.26
C PHE A 218 -19.94 -4.81 3.25
N MET A 219 -19.44 -3.77 3.90
CA MET A 219 -18.35 -3.91 4.87
C MET A 219 -18.78 -4.66 6.14
N ALA A 220 -20.01 -4.43 6.61
CA ALA A 220 -20.57 -5.08 7.78
C ALA A 220 -20.76 -6.59 7.60
N ASN A 221 -20.95 -7.05 6.37
CA ASN A 221 -21.05 -8.48 6.05
C ASN A 221 -19.68 -9.21 6.06
N SER A 222 -18.58 -8.46 6.00
CA SER A 222 -17.24 -9.03 5.86
C SER A 222 -16.32 -8.74 7.06
N LEU A 223 -16.64 -7.73 7.88
CA LEU A 223 -15.79 -7.25 8.97
C LEU A 223 -16.47 -7.40 10.32
N ALA A 224 -15.64 -7.53 11.36
CA ALA A 224 -16.13 -7.39 12.73
C ALA A 224 -16.76 -5.99 12.93
N LYS A 225 -17.83 -5.92 13.72
CA LYS A 225 -18.65 -4.72 13.89
C LYS A 225 -17.85 -3.45 14.27
N TYR A 226 -16.82 -3.59 15.08
CA TYR A 226 -15.99 -2.46 15.52
C TYR A 226 -15.07 -1.90 14.42
N LYS A 227 -14.80 -2.69 13.35
CA LYS A 227 -14.01 -2.29 12.18
C LYS A 227 -14.82 -1.57 11.12
N VAL A 228 -16.15 -1.70 11.14
CA VAL A 228 -17.01 -1.05 10.14
C VAL A 228 -16.91 0.47 10.27
N PRO A 229 -16.63 1.21 9.20
CA PRO A 229 -16.54 2.67 9.24
C PRO A 229 -17.83 3.30 9.75
N LYS A 230 -17.68 4.19 10.74
CA LYS A 230 -18.82 4.96 11.26
C LYS A 230 -19.29 6.04 10.27
N TYR A 231 -18.37 6.49 9.43
CA TYR A 231 -18.63 7.55 8.45
C TYR A 231 -18.10 7.11 7.09
N VAL A 232 -18.89 7.39 6.05
CA VAL A 232 -18.49 7.23 4.64
C VAL A 232 -18.71 8.55 3.93
N LYS A 233 -17.66 9.06 3.28
CA LYS A 233 -17.72 10.31 2.50
C LYS A 233 -17.28 10.06 1.06
N VAL A 234 -18.18 10.36 0.15
CA VAL A 234 -17.90 10.28 -1.29
C VAL A 234 -17.25 11.57 -1.76
N LEU A 235 -16.15 11.45 -2.47
CA LEU A 235 -15.39 12.55 -3.07
C LEU A 235 -15.29 12.34 -4.59
N THR A 236 -15.04 13.40 -5.34
CA THR A 236 -14.75 13.30 -6.78
C THR A 236 -13.36 12.72 -7.04
N ALA A 237 -12.39 13.02 -6.17
CA ALA A 237 -11.05 12.46 -6.14
C ALA A 237 -10.46 12.65 -4.74
N LEU A 238 -9.53 11.78 -4.35
CA LEU A 238 -8.79 11.93 -3.09
C LEU A 238 -7.63 12.93 -3.27
N PRO A 239 -7.33 13.75 -2.23
CA PRO A 239 -6.21 14.69 -2.28
C PRO A 239 -4.87 13.94 -2.40
N ARG A 240 -3.99 14.42 -3.29
CA ARG A 240 -2.68 13.81 -3.55
C ARG A 240 -1.57 14.85 -3.57
N ASN A 241 -0.38 14.43 -3.18
CA ASN A 241 0.82 15.25 -3.32
C ASN A 241 1.37 15.23 -4.76
N GLY A 242 2.45 15.95 -5.01
CA GLY A 242 3.09 16.03 -6.33
C GLY A 242 3.68 14.71 -6.85
N THR A 243 3.85 13.71 -6.00
CA THR A 243 4.30 12.35 -6.36
C THR A 243 3.16 11.36 -6.56
N GLY A 244 1.89 11.80 -6.36
CA GLY A 244 0.70 10.99 -6.53
C GLY A 244 0.18 10.32 -5.25
N LYS A 245 0.88 10.42 -4.12
CA LYS A 245 0.51 9.80 -2.85
C LYS A 245 -0.69 10.51 -2.20
N ILE A 246 -1.66 9.73 -1.70
CA ILE A 246 -2.85 10.25 -0.99
C ILE A 246 -2.42 10.99 0.28
N LEU A 247 -2.94 12.21 0.43
CA LEU A 247 -2.73 13.07 1.59
C LEU A 247 -3.82 12.81 2.64
N ARG A 248 -3.63 11.75 3.45
CA ARG A 248 -4.61 11.34 4.48
C ARG A 248 -4.94 12.43 5.49
N ASN A 249 -3.99 13.30 5.81
CA ASN A 249 -4.17 14.43 6.72
C ASN A 249 -5.09 15.54 6.19
N GLU A 250 -5.39 15.55 4.90
CA GLU A 250 -6.34 16.48 4.29
C GLU A 250 -7.77 15.91 4.21
N LEU A 251 -7.94 14.61 4.49
CA LEU A 251 -9.25 13.96 4.54
C LEU A 251 -9.95 14.31 5.85
N LYS A 252 -11.06 15.05 5.75
CA LYS A 252 -11.86 15.51 6.88
C LYS A 252 -13.36 15.30 6.59
N LEU A 253 -14.10 14.96 7.64
CA LEU A 253 -15.57 14.83 7.59
C LEU A 253 -16.25 16.15 7.30
#